data_ad6e18bea86f32821e4e3761cef64608
#
_entry.id   ad6e18bea86f32821e4e3761cef64608
#
_cell.length_a   1.000
_cell.length_b   1.000
_cell.length_c   1.000
_cell.angle_alpha   90.00
_cell.angle_beta   90.00
_cell.angle_gamma   90.00
#
_symmetry.space_group_name_H-M   'P 1'
#
loop_
_entity.id
_entity.type
_entity.pdbx_description
1 polymer ?
#
loop_
_entity_poly.entity_id
_entity_poly.type
_entity_poly.pdbx_seq_one_letter_code
_entity_poly.pdbx_strand_id
1 'polypeptide(L)'
;MCTAATYKTDDFYMGRTLDYEFSYGEEITVMPRRFPLEFRHGGRTDEHYAMIGTAHVSDGYPMYYDAVNEKGLGMAGLNFAVSAHYAEPQDGKQNIAQFEFIPWVLSQYATIEQARSAIEKINLVGTTFDNRYPAAKKHWIIADKSGAITVEPTESGLRIYDNAPGVLTNEPPFDMQMFNLNNYMNLSPKQPQNSFSNNLGLTAYSRGMGGLGLPGDLSSMSRFVRAAFTKLNSLSGSTEEESVGQFFHILGAVEQVRGCCEVAEGKYEITIYTSCFNADKGVYYYTTYNNRRITAVDMHRENLDSASLVKYPMLDKEDILQQN
;
A
#
# COMPACT_ATOMS: atom_id res chain seq x y z
N MET A 1 0.80 0.69 -11.95
CA MET A 1 1.17 -0.43 -11.02
C MET A 1 1.32 0.09 -9.60
N CYS A 2 1.61 -0.76 -8.62
CA CYS A 2 1.73 -0.33 -7.21
C CYS A 2 2.46 -1.40 -6.40
N THR A 3 3.08 -0.99 -5.28
CA THR A 3 3.64 -1.91 -4.29
C THR A 3 3.31 -1.39 -2.90
N ALA A 4 2.75 -2.22 -2.04
CA ALA A 4 2.56 -1.92 -0.62
C ALA A 4 3.45 -2.84 0.24
N ALA A 5 3.88 -2.32 1.36
CA ALA A 5 4.67 -3.07 2.33
C ALA A 5 4.31 -2.67 3.76
N THR A 6 4.56 -3.60 4.68
CA THR A 6 4.59 -3.32 6.12
C THR A 6 6.03 -3.35 6.61
N TYR A 7 6.31 -2.71 7.73
CA TYR A 7 7.60 -2.79 8.40
C TYR A 7 7.40 -2.62 9.91
N LYS A 8 8.07 -3.43 10.68
CA LYS A 8 7.95 -3.39 12.14
C LYS A 8 9.32 -3.24 12.77
N THR A 9 9.47 -2.22 13.58
CA THR A 9 10.57 -2.00 14.50
C THR A 9 9.99 -1.93 15.92
N ASP A 10 10.25 -0.89 16.69
CA ASP A 10 9.53 -0.61 17.93
C ASP A 10 8.08 -0.22 17.62
N ASP A 11 7.87 0.64 16.61
CA ASP A 11 6.56 0.99 16.07
C ASP A 11 6.22 0.14 14.83
N PHE A 12 4.96 0.18 14.40
CA PHE A 12 4.48 -0.47 13.21
C PHE A 12 4.26 0.53 12.07
N TYR A 13 4.85 0.23 10.91
CA TYR A 13 4.80 1.06 9.71
C TYR A 13 4.13 0.30 8.57
N MET A 14 3.41 1.03 7.75
CA MET A 14 2.87 0.55 6.48
C MET A 14 2.84 1.70 5.48
N GLY A 15 2.85 1.39 4.19
CA GLY A 15 2.71 2.37 3.12
C GLY A 15 2.82 1.71 1.76
N ARG A 16 2.86 2.56 0.72
CA ARG A 16 2.84 2.08 -0.66
C ARG A 16 3.55 3.01 -1.62
N THR A 17 3.85 2.51 -2.83
CA THR A 17 4.06 3.33 -4.03
C THR A 17 2.76 3.44 -4.82
N LEU A 18 2.38 4.62 -5.31
CA LEU A 18 1.39 4.79 -6.36
C LEU A 18 2.13 4.94 -7.69
N ASP A 19 2.08 3.90 -8.52
CA ASP A 19 2.76 3.89 -9.81
C ASP A 19 1.73 4.03 -10.92
N TYR A 20 1.80 5.14 -11.68
CA TYR A 20 0.90 5.47 -12.77
C TYR A 20 1.53 6.46 -13.74
N GLU A 21 0.91 6.71 -14.89
CA GLU A 21 1.45 7.64 -15.88
C GLU A 21 1.08 9.11 -15.64
N PHE A 22 0.15 9.40 -14.74
CA PHE A 22 -0.25 10.75 -14.34
C PHE A 22 -0.87 10.76 -12.93
N SER A 23 -0.83 11.93 -12.27
CA SER A 23 -1.50 12.16 -10.99
C SER A 23 -2.97 12.52 -11.21
N TYR A 24 -3.84 12.02 -10.33
CA TYR A 24 -5.25 12.43 -10.26
C TYR A 24 -5.47 13.63 -9.34
N GLY A 25 -4.39 14.25 -8.83
CA GLY A 25 -4.46 15.33 -7.85
C GLY A 25 -4.68 14.78 -6.44
N GLU A 26 -3.89 13.77 -6.09
CA GLU A 26 -3.90 13.15 -4.77
C GLU A 26 -3.43 14.15 -3.71
N GLU A 27 -4.09 14.15 -2.57
CA GLU A 27 -3.74 14.99 -1.42
C GLU A 27 -3.77 14.18 -0.12
N ILE A 28 -2.96 14.60 0.87
CA ILE A 28 -3.05 14.01 2.20
C ILE A 28 -4.32 14.52 2.85
N THR A 29 -5.18 13.60 3.25
CA THR A 29 -6.51 13.92 3.79
C THR A 29 -6.67 13.31 5.18
N VAL A 30 -6.92 14.16 6.17
CA VAL A 30 -7.38 13.76 7.50
C VAL A 30 -8.91 13.79 7.51
N MET A 31 -9.51 12.66 7.83
CA MET A 31 -10.95 12.55 8.08
C MET A 31 -11.18 12.49 9.59
N PRO A 32 -11.72 13.56 10.21
CA PRO A 32 -12.02 13.57 11.65
C PRO A 32 -13.20 12.68 12.01
N ARG A 33 -13.35 12.35 13.30
CA ARG A 33 -14.36 11.42 13.83
C ARG A 33 -15.81 11.77 13.52
N ARG A 34 -16.11 13.07 13.34
CA ARG A 34 -17.48 13.57 13.11
C ARG A 34 -17.72 14.00 11.66
N PHE A 35 -16.78 13.68 10.74
CA PHE A 35 -17.04 13.88 9.33
C PHE A 35 -18.22 13.01 8.91
N PRO A 36 -19.26 13.58 8.27
CA PRO A 36 -20.45 12.81 7.86
C PRO A 36 -20.08 11.85 6.73
N LEU A 37 -19.81 10.60 7.07
CA LEU A 37 -19.45 9.56 6.11
C LEU A 37 -20.70 8.84 5.61
N GLU A 38 -20.99 8.99 4.33
CA GLU A 38 -22.16 8.43 3.67
C GLU A 38 -21.74 7.29 2.75
N PHE A 39 -22.32 6.11 2.96
CA PHE A 39 -22.06 4.92 2.16
C PHE A 39 -23.18 4.70 1.16
N ARG A 40 -22.82 4.35 -0.07
CA ARG A 40 -23.74 4.20 -1.22
C ARG A 40 -24.88 3.20 -0.93
N HIS A 41 -24.58 2.15 -0.19
CA HIS A 41 -25.51 1.08 0.16
C HIS A 41 -25.70 0.91 1.68
N GLY A 42 -24.94 1.62 2.49
CA GLY A 42 -24.85 1.40 3.94
C GLY A 42 -25.44 2.50 4.83
N GLY A 43 -26.00 3.55 4.21
CA GLY A 43 -26.48 4.72 4.95
C GLY A 43 -25.32 5.63 5.42
N ARG A 44 -25.60 6.46 6.42
CA ARG A 44 -24.69 7.49 6.94
C ARG A 44 -24.25 7.19 8.36
N THR A 45 -23.01 7.51 8.67
CA THR A 45 -22.49 7.58 10.05
C THR A 45 -21.89 8.96 10.31
N ASP A 46 -22.19 9.54 11.47
CA ASP A 46 -21.67 10.82 11.94
C ASP A 46 -20.66 10.65 13.08
N GLU A 47 -20.33 9.41 13.44
CA GLU A 47 -19.32 9.05 14.43
C GLU A 47 -18.55 7.81 13.99
N HIS A 48 -17.21 7.94 13.91
CA HIS A 48 -16.32 6.87 13.48
C HIS A 48 -14.89 7.17 13.93
N TYR A 49 -13.96 6.24 13.73
CA TYR A 49 -12.54 6.52 13.96
C TYR A 49 -12.01 7.56 12.98
N ALA A 50 -11.21 8.50 13.48
CA ALA A 50 -10.44 9.39 12.63
C ALA A 50 -9.41 8.61 11.81
N MET A 51 -9.11 9.08 10.61
CA MET A 51 -8.10 8.48 9.73
C MET A 51 -7.33 9.52 8.95
N ILE A 52 -6.12 9.15 8.54
CA ILE A 52 -5.26 9.94 7.66
C ILE A 52 -4.74 9.06 6.53
N GLY A 53 -4.65 9.60 5.34
CA GLY A 53 -4.12 8.90 4.19
C GLY A 53 -4.06 9.76 2.94
N THR A 54 -3.61 9.17 1.85
CA THR A 54 -3.69 9.80 0.53
C THR A 54 -5.03 9.51 -0.10
N ALA A 55 -5.74 10.55 -0.52
CA ALA A 55 -7.04 10.46 -1.16
C ALA A 55 -7.16 11.37 -2.39
N HIS A 56 -8.02 10.97 -3.32
CA HIS A 56 -8.62 11.89 -4.27
C HIS A 56 -9.98 12.32 -3.71
N VAL A 57 -10.14 13.62 -3.44
CA VAL A 57 -11.39 14.16 -2.89
C VAL A 57 -12.25 14.71 -4.02
N SER A 58 -13.39 14.08 -4.28
CA SER A 58 -14.36 14.51 -5.27
C SER A 58 -15.73 14.75 -4.62
N ASP A 59 -16.33 15.88 -4.90
CA ASP A 59 -17.63 16.30 -4.33
C ASP A 59 -17.68 16.19 -2.80
N GLY A 60 -16.54 16.46 -2.14
CA GLY A 60 -16.38 16.38 -0.68
C GLY A 60 -16.20 14.97 -0.13
N TYR A 61 -16.21 13.92 -0.98
CA TYR A 61 -15.98 12.54 -0.57
C TYR A 61 -14.52 12.12 -0.80
N PRO A 62 -13.80 11.62 0.21
CA PRO A 62 -12.43 11.18 0.08
C PRO A 62 -12.33 9.73 -0.39
N MET A 63 -11.91 9.52 -1.62
CA MET A 63 -11.58 8.20 -2.18
C MET A 63 -10.13 7.87 -1.86
N TYR A 64 -9.90 7.16 -0.77
CA TYR A 64 -8.56 6.81 -0.31
C TYR A 64 -7.87 5.78 -1.21
N TYR A 65 -6.57 5.99 -1.43
CA TYR A 65 -5.66 5.00 -2.01
C TYR A 65 -5.00 4.15 -0.92
N ASP A 66 -4.63 4.77 0.18
CA ASP A 66 -4.11 4.18 1.40
C ASP A 66 -4.43 5.10 2.59
N ALA A 67 -4.61 4.52 3.75
CA ALA A 67 -4.86 5.26 4.98
C ALA A 67 -4.58 4.41 6.23
N VAL A 68 -4.45 5.09 7.37
CA VAL A 68 -4.40 4.51 8.70
C VAL A 68 -5.41 5.22 9.59
N ASN A 69 -6.09 4.47 10.46
CA ASN A 69 -6.95 5.09 11.46
C ASN A 69 -6.22 5.34 12.80
N GLU A 70 -6.85 6.10 13.67
CA GLU A 70 -6.33 6.45 15.01
C GLU A 70 -6.14 5.25 15.96
N LYS A 71 -6.56 4.05 15.56
CA LYS A 71 -6.37 2.80 16.31
C LYS A 71 -5.19 1.98 15.80
N GLY A 72 -4.53 2.43 14.73
CA GLY A 72 -3.37 1.78 14.16
C GLY A 72 -3.68 0.70 13.13
N LEU A 73 -4.93 0.59 12.66
CA LEU A 73 -5.26 -0.26 11.52
C LEU A 73 -5.00 0.51 10.23
N GLY A 74 -4.19 -0.07 9.34
CA GLY A 74 -3.84 0.50 8.06
C GLY A 74 -4.39 -0.32 6.89
N MET A 75 -4.64 0.35 5.76
CA MET A 75 -5.15 -0.28 4.55
C MET A 75 -4.64 0.44 3.30
N ALA A 76 -4.33 -0.33 2.25
CA ALA A 76 -3.99 0.20 0.94
C ALA A 76 -4.68 -0.59 -0.16
N GLY A 77 -5.20 0.11 -1.18
CA GLY A 77 -5.82 -0.48 -2.36
C GLY A 77 -4.90 -0.38 -3.58
N LEU A 78 -4.62 -1.50 -4.24
CA LEU A 78 -3.74 -1.59 -5.38
C LEU A 78 -4.50 -2.07 -6.62
N ASN A 79 -4.01 -1.74 -7.81
CA ASN A 79 -4.63 -2.16 -9.06
C ASN A 79 -4.57 -3.68 -9.24
N PHE A 80 -5.74 -4.29 -9.58
CA PHE A 80 -5.91 -5.72 -9.80
C PHE A 80 -6.79 -5.94 -11.05
N ALA A 81 -6.29 -5.43 -12.19
CA ALA A 81 -7.09 -5.13 -13.37
C ALA A 81 -7.68 -6.35 -14.07
N VAL A 82 -7.02 -7.51 -14.02
CA VAL A 82 -7.44 -8.73 -14.73
C VAL A 82 -8.35 -9.58 -13.84
N SER A 83 -7.90 -9.86 -12.61
CA SER A 83 -8.53 -10.84 -11.72
C SER A 83 -9.64 -10.27 -10.85
N ALA A 84 -9.71 -8.93 -10.67
CA ALA A 84 -10.76 -8.34 -9.85
C ALA A 84 -12.16 -8.56 -10.47
N HIS A 85 -13.03 -9.17 -9.68
CA HIS A 85 -14.42 -9.41 -10.02
C HIS A 85 -15.31 -8.96 -8.85
N TYR A 86 -16.16 -7.96 -9.07
CA TYR A 86 -17.11 -7.48 -8.08
C TYR A 86 -18.47 -8.12 -8.28
N ALA A 87 -19.14 -8.42 -7.17
CA ALA A 87 -20.50 -8.91 -7.20
C ALA A 87 -21.51 -7.78 -7.53
N GLU A 88 -22.69 -8.17 -7.97
CA GLU A 88 -23.84 -7.27 -8.03
C GLU A 88 -24.43 -7.03 -6.62
N PRO A 89 -25.01 -5.86 -6.36
CA PRO A 89 -25.73 -5.62 -5.11
C PRO A 89 -26.83 -6.68 -4.87
N GLN A 90 -26.94 -7.16 -3.64
CA GLN A 90 -27.91 -8.19 -3.24
C GLN A 90 -28.76 -7.69 -2.07
N ASP A 91 -30.08 -7.87 -2.16
CA ASP A 91 -30.99 -7.56 -1.07
C ASP A 91 -30.69 -8.43 0.15
N GLY A 92 -30.73 -7.81 1.32
CA GLY A 92 -30.45 -8.48 2.61
C GLY A 92 -28.99 -8.72 2.91
N LYS A 93 -28.05 -8.38 2.00
CA LYS A 93 -26.62 -8.38 2.27
C LYS A 93 -26.08 -6.99 2.54
N GLN A 94 -25.02 -6.92 3.32
CA GLN A 94 -24.28 -5.67 3.50
C GLN A 94 -23.43 -5.40 2.25
N ASN A 95 -23.98 -4.63 1.30
CA ASN A 95 -23.29 -4.23 0.08
C ASN A 95 -22.33 -3.07 0.38
N ILE A 96 -21.08 -3.18 -0.02
CA ILE A 96 -20.06 -2.12 0.12
C ILE A 96 -19.49 -1.82 -1.26
N ALA A 97 -19.56 -0.56 -1.69
CA ALA A 97 -18.96 -0.14 -2.95
C ALA A 97 -17.42 -0.16 -2.84
N GLN A 98 -16.74 -0.57 -3.90
CA GLN A 98 -15.30 -0.75 -3.87
C GLN A 98 -14.50 0.52 -3.54
N PHE A 99 -15.01 1.71 -3.91
CA PHE A 99 -14.36 2.99 -3.60
C PHE A 99 -14.52 3.41 -2.13
N GLU A 100 -15.50 2.85 -1.43
CA GLU A 100 -15.79 3.06 -0.02
C GLU A 100 -15.08 2.06 0.90
N PHE A 101 -14.44 1.03 0.34
CA PHE A 101 -13.97 -0.10 1.16
C PHE A 101 -12.91 0.31 2.18
N ILE A 102 -11.97 1.21 1.82
CA ILE A 102 -11.00 1.73 2.78
C ILE A 102 -11.67 2.52 3.90
N PRO A 103 -12.47 3.58 3.63
CA PRO A 103 -13.15 4.30 4.71
C PRO A 103 -14.15 3.44 5.48
N TRP A 104 -14.81 2.45 4.82
CA TRP A 104 -15.70 1.54 5.53
C TRP A 104 -14.97 0.67 6.56
N VAL A 105 -13.82 0.10 6.22
CA VAL A 105 -13.02 -0.70 7.16
C VAL A 105 -12.46 0.19 8.27
N LEU A 106 -11.77 1.28 7.91
CA LEU A 106 -11.00 2.07 8.86
C LEU A 106 -11.86 2.92 9.80
N SER A 107 -13.09 3.24 9.38
CA SER A 107 -14.03 3.98 10.24
C SER A 107 -14.58 3.17 11.41
N GLN A 108 -14.58 1.83 11.30
CA GLN A 108 -15.31 0.97 12.24
C GLN A 108 -14.43 -0.01 13.00
N TYR A 109 -13.32 -0.46 12.43
CA TYR A 109 -12.52 -1.55 12.99
C TYR A 109 -11.15 -1.06 13.44
N ALA A 110 -10.70 -1.59 14.59
CA ALA A 110 -9.45 -1.22 15.22
C ALA A 110 -8.32 -2.24 14.96
N THR A 111 -8.66 -3.48 14.55
CA THR A 111 -7.70 -4.58 14.38
C THR A 111 -7.99 -5.39 13.13
N ILE A 112 -6.98 -6.10 12.62
CA ILE A 112 -7.14 -7.05 11.50
C ILE A 112 -8.20 -8.09 11.81
N GLU A 113 -8.25 -8.62 13.03
CA GLU A 113 -9.19 -9.66 13.42
C GLU A 113 -10.64 -9.18 13.29
N GLN A 114 -10.92 -7.97 13.78
CA GLN A 114 -12.24 -7.35 13.64
C GLN A 114 -12.58 -7.09 12.17
N ALA A 115 -11.65 -6.53 11.41
CA ALA A 115 -11.83 -6.27 9.98
C ALA A 115 -12.09 -7.56 9.19
N ARG A 116 -11.29 -8.63 9.41
CA ARG A 116 -11.47 -9.94 8.77
C ARG A 116 -12.89 -10.49 9.03
N SER A 117 -13.29 -10.53 10.30
CA SER A 117 -14.60 -11.07 10.69
C SER A 117 -15.78 -10.31 10.08
N ALA A 118 -15.61 -9.03 9.80
CA ALA A 118 -16.60 -8.21 9.13
C ALA A 118 -16.58 -8.43 7.61
N ILE A 119 -15.38 -8.44 7.00
CA ILE A 119 -15.18 -8.59 5.55
C ILE A 119 -15.72 -9.95 5.05
N GLU A 120 -15.63 -11.00 5.84
CA GLU A 120 -16.19 -12.32 5.51
C GLU A 120 -17.73 -12.31 5.31
N LYS A 121 -18.40 -11.26 5.78
CA LYS A 121 -19.88 -11.16 5.76
C LYS A 121 -20.41 -10.18 4.74
N ILE A 122 -19.55 -9.35 4.14
CA ILE A 122 -19.99 -8.32 3.19
C ILE A 122 -20.16 -8.87 1.78
N ASN A 123 -20.83 -8.07 0.97
CA ASN A 123 -20.88 -8.21 -0.48
C ASN A 123 -20.16 -6.98 -1.10
N LEU A 124 -18.95 -7.19 -1.60
CA LEU A 124 -18.16 -6.12 -2.21
C LEU A 124 -18.63 -5.92 -3.65
N VAL A 125 -19.14 -4.74 -3.96
CA VAL A 125 -19.83 -4.45 -5.23
C VAL A 125 -19.10 -3.44 -6.09
N GLY A 126 -19.27 -3.57 -7.41
CA GLY A 126 -18.65 -2.72 -8.43
C GLY A 126 -19.40 -1.41 -8.69
N THR A 127 -20.06 -0.83 -7.69
CA THR A 127 -20.77 0.44 -7.83
C THR A 127 -19.80 1.57 -8.16
N THR A 128 -20.08 2.33 -9.21
CA THR A 128 -19.29 3.51 -9.60
C THR A 128 -19.50 4.66 -8.61
N PHE A 129 -18.49 5.51 -8.44
CA PHE A 129 -18.67 6.76 -7.70
C PHE A 129 -19.63 7.67 -8.47
N ASP A 130 -19.26 7.99 -9.71
CA ASP A 130 -20.08 8.69 -10.71
C ASP A 130 -19.60 8.37 -12.13
N ASN A 131 -20.10 9.09 -13.13
CA ASN A 131 -19.72 8.88 -14.54
C ASN A 131 -18.24 9.23 -14.84
N ARG A 132 -17.57 10.02 -13.99
CA ARG A 132 -16.15 10.39 -14.13
C ARG A 132 -15.23 9.29 -13.59
N TYR A 133 -15.70 8.57 -12.57
CA TYR A 133 -14.91 7.59 -11.82
C TYR A 133 -15.59 6.23 -11.83
N PRO A 134 -15.34 5.40 -12.86
CA PRO A 134 -15.86 4.04 -12.94
C PRO A 134 -15.29 3.17 -11.82
N ALA A 135 -15.91 2.02 -11.58
CA ALA A 135 -15.44 1.08 -10.58
C ALA A 135 -14.02 0.62 -10.87
N ALA A 136 -13.06 1.07 -10.06
CA ALA A 136 -11.66 0.69 -10.20
C ALA A 136 -11.45 -0.75 -9.72
N LYS A 137 -10.82 -1.57 -10.54
CA LYS A 137 -10.46 -2.95 -10.21
C LYS A 137 -9.28 -2.98 -9.25
N LYS A 138 -9.54 -3.36 -7.99
CA LYS A 138 -8.55 -3.31 -6.89
C LYS A 138 -8.55 -4.61 -6.08
N HIS A 139 -7.44 -4.82 -5.39
CA HIS A 139 -7.30 -5.67 -4.22
C HIS A 139 -6.63 -4.87 -3.09
N TRP A 140 -6.64 -5.40 -1.88
CA TRP A 140 -6.22 -4.61 -0.72
C TRP A 140 -5.30 -5.41 0.20
N ILE A 141 -4.36 -4.69 0.83
CA ILE A 141 -3.65 -5.13 2.02
C ILE A 141 -4.20 -4.36 3.22
N ILE A 142 -4.49 -5.08 4.30
CA ILE A 142 -4.93 -4.53 5.58
C ILE A 142 -3.93 -5.02 6.62
N ALA A 143 -3.43 -4.13 7.46
CA ALA A 143 -2.37 -4.47 8.39
C ALA A 143 -2.46 -3.67 9.69
N ASP A 144 -2.04 -4.31 10.78
CA ASP A 144 -1.75 -3.70 12.07
C ASP A 144 -0.47 -4.32 12.65
N LYS A 145 -0.10 -3.97 13.87
CA LYS A 145 1.11 -4.50 14.54
C LYS A 145 1.14 -6.02 14.72
N SER A 146 0.01 -6.72 14.56
CA SER A 146 -0.08 -8.19 14.67
C SER A 146 0.25 -8.90 13.36
N GLY A 147 0.15 -8.22 12.19
CA GLY A 147 0.45 -8.79 10.89
C GLY A 147 -0.22 -8.08 9.73
N ALA A 148 -0.48 -8.84 8.66
CA ALA A 148 -1.17 -8.35 7.47
C ALA A 148 -2.07 -9.40 6.85
N ILE A 149 -3.13 -8.97 6.18
CA ILE A 149 -3.99 -9.79 5.32
C ILE A 149 -4.12 -9.16 3.95
N THR A 150 -4.35 -10.01 2.94
CA THR A 150 -4.69 -9.58 1.58
C THR A 150 -6.14 -9.91 1.29
N VAL A 151 -6.90 -8.98 0.72
CA VAL A 151 -8.30 -9.13 0.35
C VAL A 151 -8.43 -8.97 -1.16
N GLU A 152 -8.91 -10.01 -1.84
CA GLU A 152 -9.04 -10.07 -3.30
C GLU A 152 -10.47 -10.45 -3.71
N PRO A 153 -11.18 -9.57 -4.44
CA PRO A 153 -12.44 -9.91 -5.09
C PRO A 153 -12.12 -10.70 -6.35
N THR A 154 -12.48 -11.96 -6.38
CA THR A 154 -12.25 -12.85 -7.53
C THR A 154 -13.56 -13.37 -8.10
N GLU A 155 -13.53 -14.00 -9.26
CA GLU A 155 -14.71 -14.64 -9.86
C GLU A 155 -15.34 -15.70 -8.94
N SER A 156 -14.54 -16.35 -8.10
CA SER A 156 -15.00 -17.32 -7.10
C SER A 156 -15.45 -16.68 -5.76
N GLY A 157 -15.53 -15.36 -5.69
CA GLY A 157 -15.92 -14.57 -4.51
C GLY A 157 -14.75 -13.85 -3.86
N LEU A 158 -15.04 -13.26 -2.71
CA LEU A 158 -14.06 -12.50 -1.92
C LEU A 158 -13.10 -13.46 -1.21
N ARG A 159 -11.81 -13.34 -1.48
CA ARG A 159 -10.75 -14.16 -0.87
C ARG A 159 -9.98 -13.33 0.15
N ILE A 160 -9.67 -13.93 1.30
CA ILE A 160 -8.85 -13.33 2.34
C ILE A 160 -7.67 -14.26 2.63
N TYR A 161 -6.46 -13.75 2.49
CA TYR A 161 -5.23 -14.49 2.72
C TYR A 161 -4.45 -13.89 3.89
N ASP A 162 -3.79 -14.74 4.68
CA ASP A 162 -2.76 -14.29 5.61
C ASP A 162 -1.53 -13.88 4.81
N ASN A 163 -1.12 -12.63 4.97
CA ASN A 163 -0.01 -12.05 4.22
C ASN A 163 1.26 -12.04 5.07
N ALA A 164 1.89 -13.20 5.21
CA ALA A 164 3.11 -13.36 6.02
C ALA A 164 4.28 -12.46 5.57
N PRO A 165 4.56 -12.26 4.26
CA PRO A 165 5.59 -11.30 3.85
C PRO A 165 5.21 -9.85 4.15
N GLY A 166 3.93 -9.52 4.34
CA GLY A 166 3.45 -8.14 4.50
C GLY A 166 3.76 -7.27 3.29
N VAL A 167 3.61 -7.81 2.09
CA VAL A 167 3.84 -7.15 0.80
C VAL A 167 2.66 -7.46 -0.13
N LEU A 168 2.24 -6.48 -0.91
CA LEU A 168 1.28 -6.66 -2.00
C LEU A 168 1.74 -5.85 -3.21
N THR A 169 1.57 -6.41 -4.42
CA THR A 169 1.83 -5.70 -5.68
C THR A 169 0.55 -5.63 -6.53
N ASN A 170 0.52 -6.28 -7.68
CA ASN A 170 -0.63 -6.30 -8.58
C ASN A 170 -0.91 -7.75 -8.99
N GLU A 171 -1.25 -8.00 -10.28
CA GLU A 171 -1.36 -9.35 -10.84
C GLU A 171 -0.05 -10.16 -10.74
N PRO A 172 -0.12 -11.47 -10.64
CA PRO A 172 -1.30 -12.32 -10.48
C PRO A 172 -1.84 -12.33 -9.04
N PRO A 173 -2.93 -13.10 -8.72
CA PRO A 173 -3.45 -13.27 -7.37
C PRO A 173 -2.38 -13.63 -6.33
N PHE A 174 -2.65 -13.27 -5.07
CA PHE A 174 -1.69 -13.33 -3.97
C PHE A 174 -1.15 -14.74 -3.72
N ASP A 175 -1.96 -15.77 -3.83
CA ASP A 175 -1.52 -17.18 -3.69
C ASP A 175 -0.49 -17.58 -4.74
N MET A 176 -0.62 -17.06 -5.97
CA MET A 176 0.37 -17.27 -7.05
C MET A 176 1.66 -16.50 -6.76
N GLN A 177 1.57 -15.28 -6.20
CA GLN A 177 2.73 -14.52 -5.74
C GLN A 177 3.51 -15.29 -4.65
N MET A 178 2.78 -15.85 -3.68
CA MET A 178 3.35 -16.66 -2.61
C MET A 178 3.99 -17.94 -3.16
N PHE A 179 3.32 -18.63 -4.09
CA PHE A 179 3.89 -19.80 -4.76
C PHE A 179 5.20 -19.48 -5.48
N ASN A 180 5.25 -18.33 -6.17
CA ASN A 180 6.45 -17.89 -6.89
C ASN A 180 7.66 -17.66 -5.98
N LEU A 181 7.47 -17.28 -4.72
CA LEU A 181 8.58 -17.10 -3.77
C LEU A 181 9.43 -18.36 -3.59
N ASN A 182 8.86 -19.57 -3.81
CA ASN A 182 9.60 -20.82 -3.73
C ASN A 182 10.79 -20.87 -4.71
N ASN A 183 10.70 -20.17 -5.83
CA ASN A 183 11.79 -20.11 -6.82
C ASN A 183 13.01 -19.31 -6.32
N TYR A 184 12.87 -18.58 -5.21
CA TYR A 184 13.84 -17.65 -4.68
C TYR A 184 14.37 -18.02 -3.29
N MET A 185 14.13 -19.25 -2.83
CA MET A 185 14.59 -19.75 -1.52
C MET A 185 16.11 -19.71 -1.32
N ASN A 186 16.86 -19.66 -2.41
CA ASN A 186 18.33 -19.56 -2.41
C ASN A 186 18.84 -18.14 -2.15
N LEU A 187 18.01 -17.12 -2.24
CA LEU A 187 18.42 -15.73 -2.02
C LEU A 187 18.83 -15.51 -0.57
N SER A 188 19.90 -14.77 -0.37
CA SER A 188 20.46 -14.49 0.95
C SER A 188 21.19 -13.14 0.97
N PRO A 189 21.19 -12.39 2.08
CA PRO A 189 22.07 -11.25 2.26
C PRO A 189 23.55 -11.65 2.44
N LYS A 190 23.83 -12.94 2.68
CA LYS A 190 25.17 -13.49 2.89
C LYS A 190 25.83 -13.86 1.56
N GLN A 191 27.18 -13.91 1.57
CA GLN A 191 27.93 -14.43 0.41
C GLN A 191 27.64 -15.91 0.19
N PRO A 192 27.45 -16.34 -1.08
CA PRO A 192 27.21 -17.74 -1.39
C PRO A 192 28.47 -18.58 -1.14
N GLN A 193 28.23 -19.83 -0.72
CA GLN A 193 29.22 -20.90 -0.72
C GLN A 193 29.13 -21.65 -2.05
N ASN A 194 30.23 -22.24 -2.50
CA ASN A 194 30.21 -23.07 -3.71
C ASN A 194 29.40 -24.37 -3.44
N SER A 195 28.18 -24.41 -3.85
CA SER A 195 27.29 -25.60 -3.85
C SER A 195 27.12 -26.19 -5.25
N PHE A 196 27.74 -25.60 -6.27
CA PHE A 196 27.59 -26.05 -7.66
C PHE A 196 28.35 -27.35 -7.92
N SER A 197 29.61 -27.44 -7.51
CA SER A 197 30.40 -28.65 -7.60
C SER A 197 31.66 -28.55 -6.74
N ASN A 198 31.98 -29.61 -6.01
CA ASN A 198 33.23 -29.72 -5.24
C ASN A 198 34.48 -29.82 -6.15
N ASN A 199 34.29 -30.16 -7.41
CA ASN A 199 35.37 -30.30 -8.39
C ASN A 199 35.77 -28.99 -9.05
N LEU A 200 35.05 -27.90 -8.76
CA LEU A 200 35.33 -26.57 -9.32
C LEU A 200 35.62 -25.58 -8.20
N GLY A 201 36.78 -24.91 -8.30
CA GLY A 201 37.19 -23.88 -7.34
C GLY A 201 36.44 -22.55 -7.55
N LEU A 202 35.10 -22.53 -7.46
CA LEU A 202 34.33 -21.32 -7.63
C LEU A 202 34.34 -20.49 -6.35
N THR A 203 34.58 -19.19 -6.51
CA THR A 203 34.63 -18.23 -5.39
C THR A 203 33.81 -16.99 -5.69
N ALA A 204 33.27 -16.38 -4.65
CA ALA A 204 32.55 -15.11 -4.78
C ALA A 204 33.56 -14.01 -5.20
N TYR A 205 33.27 -13.33 -6.30
CA TYR A 205 34.10 -12.25 -6.87
C TYR A 205 33.65 -10.84 -6.46
N SER A 206 32.45 -10.71 -5.84
CA SER A 206 31.84 -9.44 -5.43
C SER A 206 31.00 -9.60 -4.18
N ARG A 207 30.79 -8.52 -3.43
CA ARG A 207 29.78 -8.47 -2.36
C ARG A 207 28.38 -8.50 -2.98
N GLY A 208 27.37 -8.96 -2.20
CA GLY A 208 25.98 -9.00 -2.63
C GLY A 208 25.61 -10.20 -3.52
N MET A 209 26.54 -11.12 -3.80
CA MET A 209 26.30 -12.27 -4.67
C MET A 209 25.27 -13.28 -4.12
N GLY A 210 24.92 -13.21 -2.82
CA GLY A 210 23.78 -13.97 -2.29
C GLY A 210 22.44 -13.56 -2.85
N GLY A 211 22.34 -12.36 -3.44
CA GLY A 211 21.19 -11.86 -4.18
C GLY A 211 21.15 -12.24 -5.67
N LEU A 212 22.08 -13.08 -6.16
CA LEU A 212 22.05 -13.52 -7.57
C LEU A 212 20.74 -14.26 -7.88
N GLY A 213 20.01 -13.77 -8.89
CA GLY A 213 18.68 -14.24 -9.25
C GLY A 213 17.56 -13.39 -8.68
N LEU A 214 17.84 -12.39 -7.83
CA LEU A 214 16.82 -11.40 -7.44
C LEU A 214 16.35 -10.67 -8.71
N PRO A 215 15.03 -10.69 -9.04
CA PRO A 215 14.56 -10.15 -10.30
C PRO A 215 14.68 -8.62 -10.32
N GLY A 216 15.17 -8.08 -11.44
CA GLY A 216 15.42 -6.64 -11.61
C GLY A 216 14.39 -5.90 -12.44
N ASP A 217 13.49 -6.61 -13.13
CA ASP A 217 12.46 -5.99 -13.95
C ASP A 217 11.32 -5.38 -13.10
N LEU A 218 10.47 -4.59 -13.74
CA LEU A 218 9.42 -3.81 -13.09
C LEU A 218 8.07 -4.51 -13.03
N SER A 219 7.97 -5.78 -13.48
CA SER A 219 6.72 -6.54 -13.41
C SER A 219 6.25 -6.76 -11.96
N SER A 220 4.99 -7.02 -11.79
CA SER A 220 4.38 -7.19 -10.47
C SER A 220 5.01 -8.32 -9.67
N MET A 221 5.24 -9.50 -10.29
CA MET A 221 5.87 -10.64 -9.61
C MET A 221 7.31 -10.34 -9.20
N SER A 222 8.07 -9.66 -10.05
CA SER A 222 9.46 -9.27 -9.76
C SER A 222 9.54 -8.24 -8.64
N ARG A 223 8.63 -7.25 -8.63
CA ARG A 223 8.54 -6.27 -7.54
C ARG A 223 8.11 -6.92 -6.23
N PHE A 224 7.20 -7.90 -6.26
CA PHE A 224 6.79 -8.64 -5.07
C PHE A 224 7.99 -9.35 -4.43
N VAL A 225 8.74 -10.13 -5.21
CA VAL A 225 9.95 -10.84 -4.74
C VAL A 225 10.97 -9.84 -4.20
N ARG A 226 11.25 -8.76 -4.95
CA ARG A 226 12.24 -7.76 -4.57
C ARG A 226 11.86 -7.00 -3.30
N ALA A 227 10.59 -6.57 -3.17
CA ALA A 227 10.09 -5.90 -1.97
C ALA A 227 10.11 -6.84 -0.76
N ALA A 228 9.67 -8.10 -0.93
CA ALA A 228 9.68 -9.09 0.14
C ALA A 228 11.13 -9.40 0.61
N PHE A 229 12.06 -9.65 -0.32
CA PHE A 229 13.45 -9.90 0.02
C PHE A 229 14.08 -8.69 0.74
N THR A 230 13.90 -7.49 0.19
CA THR A 230 14.46 -6.27 0.77
C THR A 230 13.90 -6.03 2.17
N LYS A 231 12.56 -6.07 2.32
CA LYS A 231 11.91 -5.86 3.61
C LYS A 231 12.35 -6.87 4.67
N LEU A 232 12.33 -8.16 4.34
CA LEU A 232 12.60 -9.25 5.30
C LEU A 232 14.06 -9.33 5.74
N ASN A 233 14.98 -8.72 4.97
CA ASN A 233 16.40 -8.66 5.30
C ASN A 233 16.87 -7.26 5.73
N SER A 234 15.96 -6.25 5.73
CA SER A 234 16.29 -4.90 6.17
C SER A 234 16.44 -4.81 7.68
N LEU A 235 17.39 -3.98 8.11
CA LEU A 235 17.62 -3.62 9.49
C LEU A 235 17.44 -2.11 9.65
N SER A 236 16.73 -1.69 10.68
CA SER A 236 16.58 -0.28 11.07
C SER A 236 17.47 0.05 12.26
N GLY A 237 17.72 1.34 12.46
CA GLY A 237 18.14 1.86 13.75
C GLY A 237 17.01 1.88 14.78
N SER A 238 17.22 2.58 15.87
CA SER A 238 16.33 2.59 17.05
C SER A 238 15.36 3.77 17.09
N THR A 239 15.51 4.76 16.18
CA THR A 239 14.64 5.94 16.16
C THR A 239 13.53 5.81 15.10
N GLU A 240 12.50 6.64 15.25
CA GLU A 240 11.42 6.73 14.25
C GLU A 240 11.94 7.20 12.90
N GLU A 241 12.81 8.21 12.89
CA GLU A 241 13.41 8.75 11.68
C GLU A 241 14.22 7.69 10.92
N GLU A 242 14.98 6.86 11.65
CA GLU A 242 15.72 5.74 11.05
C GLU A 242 14.77 4.68 10.50
N SER A 243 13.69 4.36 11.20
CA SER A 243 12.68 3.41 10.74
C SER A 243 11.92 3.91 9.51
N VAL A 244 11.51 5.18 9.49
CA VAL A 244 10.88 5.85 8.35
C VAL A 244 11.84 5.89 7.16
N GLY A 245 13.10 6.33 7.38
CA GLY A 245 14.12 6.33 6.34
C GLY A 245 14.33 4.94 5.73
N GLN A 246 14.44 3.90 6.58
CA GLN A 246 14.57 2.51 6.14
C GLN A 246 13.35 2.04 5.34
N PHE A 247 12.14 2.43 5.73
CA PHE A 247 10.92 2.10 4.98
C PHE A 247 10.95 2.68 3.56
N PHE A 248 11.37 3.93 3.39
CA PHE A 248 11.54 4.54 2.06
C PHE A 248 12.62 3.83 1.23
N HIS A 249 13.70 3.33 1.86
CA HIS A 249 14.68 2.49 1.15
C HIS A 249 14.10 1.14 0.70
N ILE A 250 13.22 0.52 1.50
CA ILE A 250 12.54 -0.73 1.12
C ILE A 250 11.70 -0.52 -0.14
N LEU A 251 10.84 0.50 -0.16
CA LEU A 251 9.99 0.80 -1.31
C LEU A 251 10.78 1.43 -2.48
N GLY A 252 11.87 2.13 -2.21
CA GLY A 252 12.80 2.63 -3.24
C GLY A 252 13.39 1.51 -4.10
N ALA A 253 13.50 0.28 -3.57
CA ALA A 253 13.94 -0.87 -4.35
C ALA A 253 12.99 -1.26 -5.49
N VAL A 254 11.75 -0.77 -5.49
CA VAL A 254 10.71 -1.08 -6.49
C VAL A 254 10.11 0.16 -7.16
N GLU A 255 10.77 1.31 -6.98
CA GLU A 255 10.36 2.59 -7.56
C GLU A 255 10.36 2.53 -9.10
N GLN A 256 9.34 3.12 -9.72
CA GLN A 256 9.18 3.23 -11.17
C GLN A 256 9.86 4.51 -11.67
N VAL A 257 10.85 4.35 -12.53
CA VAL A 257 11.63 5.46 -13.09
C VAL A 257 11.11 5.80 -14.48
N ARG A 258 10.89 7.09 -14.75
CA ARG A 258 10.41 7.56 -16.06
C ARG A 258 11.28 7.05 -17.21
N GLY A 259 10.62 6.50 -18.21
CA GLY A 259 11.28 5.91 -19.39
C GLY A 259 11.54 4.40 -19.29
N CYS A 260 11.43 3.80 -18.09
CA CYS A 260 11.72 2.37 -17.90
C CYS A 260 10.48 1.46 -18.04
N CYS A 261 9.26 2.01 -18.00
CA CYS A 261 8.02 1.28 -18.20
C CYS A 261 7.07 2.11 -19.06
N GLU A 262 7.03 1.81 -20.36
CA GLU A 262 6.11 2.45 -21.30
C GLU A 262 4.77 1.74 -21.28
N VAL A 263 3.68 2.49 -21.05
CA VAL A 263 2.30 1.97 -21.00
C VAL A 263 1.52 2.27 -22.28
N ALA A 264 1.91 3.32 -22.98
CA ALA A 264 1.45 3.69 -24.33
C ALA A 264 2.53 4.60 -24.95
N GLU A 265 2.45 4.85 -26.25
CA GLU A 265 3.41 5.69 -26.96
C GLU A 265 3.64 7.03 -26.24
N GLY A 266 4.86 7.27 -25.77
CA GLY A 266 5.28 8.47 -25.03
C GLY A 266 4.71 8.59 -23.63
N LYS A 267 4.02 7.58 -23.08
CA LYS A 267 3.49 7.56 -21.71
C LYS A 267 4.23 6.53 -20.88
N TYR A 268 4.79 6.97 -19.80
CA TYR A 268 5.62 6.15 -18.93
C TYR A 268 5.02 6.09 -17.52
N GLU A 269 5.02 4.92 -16.95
CA GLU A 269 4.70 4.74 -15.54
C GLU A 269 5.83 5.29 -14.67
N ILE A 270 5.46 6.05 -13.63
CA ILE A 270 6.35 6.59 -12.61
C ILE A 270 5.76 6.35 -11.24
N THR A 271 6.59 6.30 -10.21
CA THR A 271 6.13 6.35 -8.83
C THR A 271 5.71 7.78 -8.48
N ILE A 272 4.41 8.08 -8.59
CA ILE A 272 3.85 9.41 -8.34
C ILE A 272 4.13 9.84 -6.91
N TYR A 273 3.87 8.94 -5.94
CA TYR A 273 4.28 9.12 -4.55
C TYR A 273 4.64 7.78 -3.90
N THR A 274 5.46 7.88 -2.87
CA THR A 274 5.66 6.80 -1.89
C THR A 274 5.15 7.28 -0.54
N SER A 275 4.32 6.47 0.11
CA SER A 275 3.83 6.73 1.46
C SER A 275 4.48 5.80 2.48
N CYS A 276 4.53 6.29 3.71
CA CYS A 276 4.82 5.53 4.93
C CYS A 276 3.98 6.12 6.05
N PHE A 277 3.24 5.34 6.81
CA PHE A 277 2.62 5.83 8.02
C PHE A 277 3.10 5.06 9.24
N ASN A 278 3.36 5.79 10.34
CA ASN A 278 3.54 5.23 11.67
C ASN A 278 2.15 4.99 12.26
N ALA A 279 1.75 3.73 12.32
CA ALA A 279 0.40 3.34 12.73
C ALA A 279 0.17 3.51 14.25
N ASP A 280 1.23 3.42 15.07
CA ASP A 280 1.14 3.62 16.52
C ASP A 280 1.00 5.10 16.89
N LYS A 281 1.53 6.01 16.06
CA LYS A 281 1.55 7.47 16.32
C LYS A 281 0.59 8.28 15.46
N GLY A 282 0.01 7.69 14.41
CA GLY A 282 -0.89 8.40 13.50
C GLY A 282 -0.20 9.48 12.66
N VAL A 283 1.07 9.27 12.31
CA VAL A 283 1.86 10.18 11.48
C VAL A 283 2.01 9.59 10.09
N TYR A 284 1.65 10.37 9.08
CA TYR A 284 1.73 10.00 7.67
C TYR A 284 2.91 10.70 7.01
N TYR A 285 3.83 9.96 6.43
CA TYR A 285 5.01 10.43 5.72
C TYR A 285 4.87 10.14 4.24
N TYR A 286 5.39 11.03 3.39
CA TYR A 286 5.40 10.82 1.94
C TYR A 286 6.60 11.48 1.26
N THR A 287 6.92 10.97 0.06
CA THR A 287 7.73 11.60 -0.97
C THR A 287 6.96 11.59 -2.28
N THR A 288 7.26 12.51 -3.20
CA THR A 288 6.72 12.47 -4.57
C THR A 288 7.85 12.23 -5.58
N TYR A 289 7.50 11.94 -6.83
CA TYR A 289 8.48 11.72 -7.88
C TYR A 289 9.45 12.90 -8.03
N ASN A 290 8.93 14.12 -7.95
CA ASN A 290 9.71 15.34 -8.10
C ASN A 290 10.20 15.94 -6.76
N ASN A 291 9.78 15.41 -5.62
CA ASN A 291 10.26 15.85 -4.30
C ASN A 291 10.61 14.64 -3.43
N ARG A 292 11.90 14.41 -3.28
CA ARG A 292 12.43 13.28 -2.50
C ARG A 292 12.60 13.58 -1.01
N ARG A 293 12.27 14.81 -0.56
CA ARG A 293 12.23 15.14 0.86
C ARG A 293 11.06 14.41 1.51
N ILE A 294 11.33 13.65 2.56
CA ILE A 294 10.29 13.04 3.37
C ILE A 294 9.52 14.16 4.09
N THR A 295 8.23 14.24 3.79
CA THR A 295 7.30 15.22 4.37
C THR A 295 6.32 14.48 5.28
N ALA A 296 5.94 15.06 6.41
CA ALA A 296 5.10 14.45 7.41
C ALA A 296 3.83 15.26 7.69
N VAL A 297 2.72 14.57 7.93
CA VAL A 297 1.48 15.13 8.48
C VAL A 297 1.07 14.26 9.67
N ASP A 298 0.97 14.88 10.84
CA ASP A 298 0.53 14.24 12.10
C ASP A 298 -0.95 14.52 12.30
N MET A 299 -1.81 13.48 12.25
CA MET A 299 -3.25 13.68 12.39
C MET A 299 -3.64 14.19 13.79
N HIS A 300 -2.83 13.93 14.83
CA HIS A 300 -3.14 14.36 16.20
C HIS A 300 -2.87 15.86 16.41
N ARG A 301 -2.26 16.55 15.46
CA ARG A 301 -2.16 18.01 15.46
C ARG A 301 -3.41 18.69 14.90
N GLU A 302 -4.34 17.91 14.34
CA GLU A 302 -5.59 18.39 13.82
C GLU A 302 -6.74 18.25 14.84
N ASN A 303 -7.83 19.00 14.61
CA ASN A 303 -9.05 18.82 15.39
C ASN A 303 -9.79 17.56 14.92
N LEU A 304 -9.49 16.43 15.56
CA LEU A 304 -10.10 15.15 15.21
C LEU A 304 -11.58 15.03 15.57
N ASP A 305 -12.17 16.00 16.25
CA ASP A 305 -13.62 16.07 16.52
C ASP A 305 -14.35 17.05 15.58
N SER A 306 -13.67 17.55 14.53
CA SER A 306 -14.27 18.34 13.46
C SER A 306 -15.23 17.50 12.61
N ALA A 307 -16.17 18.20 11.93
CA ALA A 307 -17.04 17.62 10.90
C ALA A 307 -16.53 17.88 9.46
N SER A 308 -15.33 18.44 9.30
CA SER A 308 -14.79 18.82 8.00
C SER A 308 -13.43 18.14 7.76
N LEU A 309 -13.20 17.70 6.53
CA LEU A 309 -11.89 17.17 6.12
C LEU A 309 -10.79 18.24 6.26
N VAL A 310 -9.61 17.82 6.66
CA VAL A 310 -8.39 18.63 6.56
C VAL A 310 -7.53 18.07 5.46
N LYS A 311 -7.07 18.94 4.54
CA LYS A 311 -6.40 18.52 3.30
C LYS A 311 -5.10 19.24 3.11
N TYR A 312 -4.06 18.50 2.70
CA TYR A 312 -2.74 19.00 2.40
C TYR A 312 -2.34 18.56 0.99
N PRO A 313 -2.24 19.49 0.03
CA PRO A 313 -1.68 19.18 -1.28
C PRO A 313 -0.29 18.59 -1.15
N MET A 314 0.02 17.57 -1.93
CA MET A 314 1.36 16.99 -1.93
C MET A 314 2.39 17.99 -2.45
N LEU A 315 3.55 18.03 -1.80
CA LEU A 315 4.69 18.81 -2.26
C LEU A 315 5.34 18.06 -3.44
N ASP A 316 5.19 18.61 -4.63
CA ASP A 316 5.69 17.98 -5.87
C ASP A 316 6.69 18.89 -6.63
N LYS A 317 7.31 19.81 -5.91
CA LYS A 317 8.37 20.65 -6.46
C LYS A 317 9.72 20.20 -5.89
N GLU A 318 10.71 20.02 -6.77
CA GLU A 318 12.07 19.69 -6.39
C GLU A 318 12.60 20.64 -5.29
N ASP A 319 13.19 20.07 -4.26
CA ASP A 319 13.75 20.77 -3.11
C ASP A 319 15.23 20.39 -2.95
N ILE A 320 16.07 21.06 -3.72
CA ILE A 320 17.51 20.83 -3.73
C ILE A 320 18.17 21.81 -2.75
N LEU A 321 18.69 21.28 -1.64
CA LEU A 321 19.44 22.06 -0.67
C LEU A 321 20.82 22.42 -1.26
N GLN A 322 21.06 23.72 -1.43
CA GLN A 322 22.41 24.21 -1.71
C GLN A 322 23.20 24.25 -0.40
N GLN A 323 24.38 23.60 -0.36
CA GLN A 323 25.17 23.47 0.84
C GLN A 323 26.30 24.54 0.95
N ASN A 324 26.59 25.22 -0.11
CA ASN A 324 27.60 26.30 -0.22
C ASN A 324 26.97 27.63 -0.57
#